data_839dd987e562ac3bec99d26e9933647e
#
_entry.id   839dd987e562ac3bec99d26e9933647e
#
_cell.length_a   1.000
_cell.length_b   1.000
_cell.length_c   1.000
_cell.angle_alpha   90.00
_cell.angle_beta   90.00
_cell.angle_gamma   90.00
#
_symmetry.space_group_name_H-M   'P 1'
#
loop_
_entity.id
_entity.type
_entity.pdbx_description
1 polymer ?
#
loop_
_entity_poly.entity_id
_entity_poly.type
_entity_poly.pdbx_seq_one_letter_code
_entity_poly.pdbx_strand_id
1 'polypeptide(L)'
;MGGREGNDANADADVGSAVGADAHVTARAVTVDIRRAIDELIYRSCMMLDEKNFAGYLDLCDAQFHYTITAYSPEIRREMTWLEHDRAGMQTLFTNLPRHNSDHSPLTRHATVYTIDLDAAARVARVVTALQVFRTTLDGGATELFAVGKMRDIVRLTDDGPKLLDRNVRLDTRMFGFGYHIPF
;
A
#
# COMPACT_ATOMS: atom_id res chain seq x y z
N MET A 1 62.33 49.26 -23.36
CA MET A 1 61.20 49.92 -22.71
C MET A 1 60.01 49.07 -23.06
N GLY A 2 59.68 48.17 -22.20
CA GLY A 2 58.62 47.22 -22.40
C GLY A 2 57.89 46.98 -21.09
N GLY A 3 56.65 47.37 -21.03
CA GLY A 3 55.76 47.04 -19.94
C GLY A 3 55.21 45.61 -20.11
N ARG A 4 55.26 44.83 -19.04
CA ARG A 4 54.56 43.55 -18.92
C ARG A 4 53.27 43.81 -18.15
N GLU A 5 52.15 43.61 -18.78
CA GLU A 5 50.86 43.47 -18.15
C GLU A 5 50.69 42.03 -17.74
N GLY A 6 50.42 41.81 -16.45
CA GLY A 6 50.03 40.52 -15.88
C GLY A 6 48.60 40.25 -16.15
N ASN A 7 48.34 39.01 -16.50
CA ASN A 7 46.99 38.45 -16.71
C ASN A 7 46.61 37.69 -15.46
N ASP A 8 45.77 38.31 -14.62
CA ASP A 8 45.04 37.63 -13.53
C ASP A 8 43.59 37.50 -13.95
N ALA A 9 43.24 36.34 -14.48
CA ALA A 9 41.88 35.93 -14.64
C ALA A 9 41.84 34.38 -14.64
N ASN A 10 41.44 33.79 -13.55
CA ASN A 10 40.54 32.68 -13.50
C ASN A 10 40.61 31.95 -12.16
N ALA A 11 39.73 32.34 -11.25
CA ALA A 11 39.43 31.57 -10.05
C ALA A 11 37.99 31.88 -9.61
N ASP A 12 37.02 31.54 -10.46
CA ASP A 12 35.59 31.56 -10.02
C ASP A 12 34.76 30.70 -10.98
N ALA A 13 34.93 29.37 -10.94
CA ALA A 13 34.05 28.45 -11.67
C ALA A 13 34.11 27.01 -11.18
N ASP A 14 34.02 26.78 -9.85
CA ASP A 14 33.84 25.37 -9.39
C ASP A 14 33.07 25.19 -8.08
N VAL A 15 32.28 26.16 -7.63
CA VAL A 15 31.49 26.02 -6.41
C VAL A 15 30.01 25.65 -6.71
N GLY A 16 29.53 25.88 -7.92
CA GLY A 16 28.14 25.64 -8.29
C GLY A 16 27.79 24.19 -8.60
N SER A 17 28.78 23.36 -8.97
CA SER A 17 28.51 21.97 -9.40
C SER A 17 28.37 20.97 -8.24
N ALA A 18 29.07 21.18 -7.14
CA ALA A 18 29.05 20.28 -5.99
C ALA A 18 27.73 20.39 -5.19
N VAL A 19 27.19 21.60 -5.03
CA VAL A 19 25.93 21.83 -4.27
C VAL A 19 24.72 21.21 -4.98
N GLY A 20 24.69 21.22 -6.32
CA GLY A 20 23.61 20.60 -7.10
C GLY A 20 23.64 19.08 -7.06
N ALA A 21 24.82 18.47 -7.06
CA ALA A 21 24.97 17.01 -7.00
C ALA A 21 24.54 16.44 -5.63
N ASP A 22 24.93 17.09 -4.54
CA ASP A 22 24.57 16.67 -3.18
C ASP A 22 23.06 16.80 -2.92
N ALA A 23 22.42 17.87 -3.38
CA ALA A 23 20.99 18.06 -3.27
C ALA A 23 20.20 16.99 -4.07
N HIS A 24 20.67 16.61 -5.25
CA HIS A 24 20.04 15.57 -6.07
C HIS A 24 20.20 14.16 -5.47
N VAL A 25 21.38 13.87 -4.90
CA VAL A 25 21.64 12.61 -4.18
C VAL A 25 20.76 12.52 -2.93
N THR A 26 20.64 13.59 -2.16
CA THR A 26 19.80 13.64 -0.96
C THR A 26 18.31 13.47 -1.32
N ALA A 27 17.79 14.17 -2.33
CA ALA A 27 16.41 14.03 -2.77
C ALA A 27 16.10 12.61 -3.27
N ARG A 28 17.03 11.96 -3.97
CA ARG A 28 16.90 10.59 -4.43
C ARG A 28 16.89 9.60 -3.25
N ALA A 29 17.73 9.78 -2.25
CA ALA A 29 17.78 8.95 -1.05
C ALA A 29 16.45 9.04 -0.27
N VAL A 30 15.94 10.25 -0.02
CA VAL A 30 14.64 10.47 0.64
C VAL A 30 13.50 9.79 -0.12
N THR A 31 13.49 9.84 -1.46
CA THR A 31 12.48 9.16 -2.27
C THR A 31 12.57 7.63 -2.14
N VAL A 32 13.76 7.07 -2.06
CA VAL A 32 13.98 5.63 -1.86
C VAL A 32 13.45 5.19 -0.48
N ASP A 33 13.75 5.95 0.57
CA ASP A 33 13.29 5.65 1.93
C ASP A 33 11.77 5.72 2.06
N ILE A 34 11.13 6.70 1.42
CA ILE A 34 9.66 6.80 1.38
C ILE A 34 9.06 5.58 0.67
N ARG A 35 9.60 5.18 -0.47
CA ARG A 35 9.12 4.00 -1.20
C ARG A 35 9.23 2.73 -0.36
N ARG A 36 10.37 2.54 0.31
CA ARG A 36 10.59 1.41 1.20
C ARG A 36 9.59 1.39 2.36
N ALA A 37 9.32 2.55 2.97
CA ALA A 37 8.34 2.66 4.05
C ALA A 37 6.90 2.34 3.57
N ILE A 38 6.56 2.70 2.32
CA ILE A 38 5.28 2.34 1.70
C ILE A 38 5.21 0.83 1.45
N ASP A 39 6.25 0.20 0.90
CA ASP A 39 6.31 -1.25 0.69
C ASP A 39 6.10 -1.98 2.02
N GLU A 40 6.79 -1.55 3.08
CA GLU A 40 6.63 -2.10 4.42
C GLU A 40 5.21 -1.95 4.96
N LEU A 41 4.57 -0.79 4.77
CA LEU A 41 3.18 -0.56 5.16
C LEU A 41 2.24 -1.57 4.49
N ILE A 42 2.40 -1.79 3.17
CA ILE A 42 1.56 -2.73 2.40
C ILE A 42 1.74 -4.15 2.93
N TYR A 43 2.98 -4.62 3.08
CA TYR A 43 3.25 -5.98 3.55
C TYR A 43 2.81 -6.20 5.00
N ARG A 44 3.03 -5.22 5.89
CA ARG A 44 2.53 -5.28 7.28
C ARG A 44 1.01 -5.32 7.34
N SER A 45 0.31 -4.60 6.47
CA SER A 45 -1.16 -4.63 6.42
C SER A 45 -1.68 -6.03 6.07
N CYS A 46 -1.04 -6.75 5.16
CA CYS A 46 -1.36 -8.14 4.86
C CYS A 46 -1.09 -9.06 6.06
N MET A 47 0.08 -8.92 6.67
CA MET A 47 0.48 -9.72 7.84
C MET A 47 -0.49 -9.53 9.01
N MET A 48 -0.91 -8.30 9.33
CA MET A 48 -1.87 -8.02 10.39
C MET A 48 -3.22 -8.72 10.15
N LEU A 49 -3.69 -8.76 8.90
CA LEU A 49 -4.92 -9.47 8.54
C LEU A 49 -4.75 -11.00 8.63
N ASP A 50 -3.61 -11.55 8.22
CA ASP A 50 -3.31 -12.98 8.32
C ASP A 50 -3.27 -13.45 9.77
N GLU A 51 -2.66 -12.66 10.65
CA GLU A 51 -2.57 -12.88 12.08
C GLU A 51 -3.88 -12.56 12.84
N LYS A 52 -4.90 -12.05 12.14
CA LYS A 52 -6.16 -11.55 12.74
C LYS A 52 -5.91 -10.44 13.79
N ASN A 53 -4.80 -9.72 13.65
CA ASN A 53 -4.48 -8.54 14.44
C ASN A 53 -5.17 -7.30 13.86
N PHE A 54 -6.49 -7.24 14.02
CA PHE A 54 -7.33 -6.20 13.43
C PHE A 54 -7.09 -4.81 14.04
N ALA A 55 -6.71 -4.75 15.30
CA ALA A 55 -6.32 -3.49 15.95
C ALA A 55 -5.04 -2.95 15.31
N GLY A 56 -4.00 -3.81 15.17
CA GLY A 56 -2.77 -3.44 14.48
C GLY A 56 -2.98 -3.04 13.01
N TYR A 57 -3.93 -3.68 12.31
CA TYR A 57 -4.32 -3.25 10.95
C TYR A 57 -4.88 -1.83 10.95
N LEU A 58 -5.82 -1.52 11.86
CA LEU A 58 -6.42 -0.19 11.96
C LEU A 58 -5.40 0.87 12.38
N ASP A 59 -4.35 0.52 13.13
CA ASP A 59 -3.26 1.43 13.47
C ASP A 59 -2.41 1.83 12.25
N LEU A 60 -2.41 1.02 11.20
CA LEU A 60 -1.78 1.35 9.91
C LEU A 60 -2.65 2.28 9.06
N CYS A 61 -3.93 2.44 9.41
CA CYS A 61 -4.88 3.24 8.66
C CYS A 61 -4.94 4.68 9.18
N ASP A 62 -5.18 5.62 8.25
CA ASP A 62 -5.49 7.01 8.55
C ASP A 62 -6.83 7.14 9.31
N ALA A 63 -7.04 8.26 9.98
CA ALA A 63 -8.31 8.56 10.64
C ALA A 63 -9.49 8.66 9.65
N GLN A 64 -9.22 9.04 8.40
CA GLN A 64 -10.18 9.14 7.29
C GLN A 64 -10.15 7.90 6.38
N PHE A 65 -9.68 6.77 6.87
CA PHE A 65 -9.55 5.54 6.09
C PHE A 65 -10.88 5.10 5.49
N HIS A 66 -10.84 4.75 4.21
CA HIS A 66 -11.93 4.16 3.46
C HIS A 66 -11.50 2.84 2.84
N TYR A 67 -12.37 1.83 2.88
CA TYR A 67 -12.10 0.48 2.40
C TYR A 67 -13.21 -0.01 1.50
N THR A 68 -12.86 -0.53 0.33
CA THR A 68 -13.82 -1.16 -0.59
C THR A 68 -13.30 -2.48 -1.12
N ILE A 69 -14.24 -3.43 -1.35
CA ILE A 69 -14.00 -4.61 -2.16
C ILE A 69 -14.92 -4.52 -3.37
N THR A 70 -14.32 -4.60 -4.56
CA THR A 70 -15.06 -4.57 -5.82
C THR A 70 -14.72 -5.77 -6.70
N ALA A 71 -15.66 -6.16 -7.57
CA ALA A 71 -15.44 -7.14 -8.62
C ALA A 71 -16.25 -6.75 -9.86
N TYR A 72 -15.68 -6.99 -11.06
CA TYR A 72 -16.40 -6.77 -12.30
C TYR A 72 -17.32 -7.95 -12.62
N SER A 73 -18.61 -7.69 -12.88
CA SER A 73 -19.55 -8.69 -13.39
C SER A 73 -19.74 -8.50 -14.90
N PRO A 74 -19.30 -9.45 -15.72
CA PRO A 74 -19.53 -9.41 -17.17
C PRO A 74 -21.01 -9.62 -17.53
N GLU A 75 -21.78 -10.26 -16.67
CA GLU A 75 -23.20 -10.53 -16.87
C GLU A 75 -24.01 -9.23 -16.91
N ILE A 76 -23.71 -8.31 -16.00
CA ILE A 76 -24.34 -6.98 -15.94
C ILE A 76 -23.44 -5.86 -16.46
N ARG A 77 -22.21 -6.19 -16.92
CA ARG A 77 -21.20 -5.27 -17.48
C ARG A 77 -20.87 -4.08 -16.60
N ARG A 78 -20.75 -4.30 -15.27
CA ARG A 78 -20.46 -3.25 -14.29
C ARG A 78 -19.61 -3.77 -13.15
N GLU A 79 -18.89 -2.85 -12.50
CA GLU A 79 -18.29 -3.10 -11.19
C GLU A 79 -19.40 -3.28 -10.15
N MET A 80 -19.23 -4.27 -9.28
CA MET A 80 -20.05 -4.49 -8.11
C MET A 80 -19.22 -4.20 -6.88
N THR A 81 -19.81 -3.49 -5.93
CA THR A 81 -19.22 -3.29 -4.60
C THR A 81 -19.75 -4.37 -3.67
N TRP A 82 -18.86 -5.18 -3.13
CA TRP A 82 -19.19 -6.25 -2.20
C TRP A 82 -19.11 -5.81 -0.75
N LEU A 83 -18.20 -4.89 -0.46
CA LEU A 83 -17.99 -4.31 0.85
C LEU A 83 -17.54 -2.87 0.68
N GLU A 84 -18.08 -1.98 1.52
CA GLU A 84 -17.67 -0.59 1.59
C GLU A 84 -17.83 -0.09 3.02
N HIS A 85 -16.74 0.38 3.61
CA HIS A 85 -16.71 0.88 4.98
C HIS A 85 -15.70 2.02 5.12
N ASP A 86 -16.04 2.97 5.97
CA ASP A 86 -15.06 3.88 6.57
C ASP A 86 -14.30 3.19 7.72
N ARG A 87 -13.39 3.89 8.37
CA ARG A 87 -12.63 3.37 9.50
C ARG A 87 -13.53 2.85 10.65
N ALA A 88 -14.62 3.54 10.96
CA ALA A 88 -15.55 3.16 12.02
C ALA A 88 -16.34 1.88 11.64
N GLY A 89 -16.77 1.80 10.38
CA GLY A 89 -17.40 0.60 9.83
C GLY A 89 -16.46 -0.60 9.86
N MET A 90 -15.18 -0.43 9.50
CA MET A 90 -14.17 -1.49 9.60
C MET A 90 -13.95 -1.94 11.06
N GLN A 91 -13.91 -1.02 12.03
CA GLN A 91 -13.82 -1.35 13.44
C GLN A 91 -15.02 -2.20 13.89
N THR A 92 -16.23 -1.84 13.45
CA THR A 92 -17.45 -2.58 13.74
C THR A 92 -17.43 -3.97 13.09
N LEU A 93 -17.02 -4.06 11.83
CA LEU A 93 -16.85 -5.33 11.12
C LEU A 93 -15.90 -6.27 11.89
N PHE A 94 -14.72 -5.80 12.24
CA PHE A 94 -13.71 -6.60 12.96
C PHE A 94 -14.21 -7.06 14.36
N THR A 95 -14.96 -6.21 15.05
CA THR A 95 -15.57 -6.58 16.34
C THR A 95 -16.58 -7.71 16.20
N ASN A 96 -17.29 -7.77 15.08
CA ASN A 96 -18.34 -8.75 14.82
C ASN A 96 -17.84 -10.03 14.14
N LEU A 97 -16.64 -10.04 13.54
CA LEU A 97 -16.09 -11.21 12.84
C LEU A 97 -16.16 -12.53 13.65
N PRO A 98 -15.83 -12.56 14.96
CA PRO A 98 -15.88 -13.80 15.73
C PRO A 98 -17.27 -14.45 15.78
N ARG A 99 -18.33 -13.65 15.55
CA ARG A 99 -19.73 -14.13 15.56
C ARG A 99 -20.26 -14.51 14.18
N HIS A 100 -19.73 -13.87 13.12
CA HIS A 100 -20.26 -13.98 11.77
C HIS A 100 -19.38 -14.82 10.84
N ASN A 101 -18.09 -14.88 11.10
CA ASN A 101 -17.17 -15.66 10.28
C ASN A 101 -17.19 -17.12 10.75
N SER A 102 -17.86 -17.99 10.01
CA SER A 102 -17.95 -19.44 10.34
C SER A 102 -16.74 -20.22 9.80
N ASP A 103 -16.06 -19.72 8.79
CA ASP A 103 -14.83 -20.32 8.29
C ASP A 103 -13.61 -19.74 9.04
N HIS A 104 -12.98 -20.55 9.85
CA HIS A 104 -11.78 -20.21 10.63
C HIS A 104 -10.48 -20.63 9.96
N SER A 105 -10.53 -21.12 8.73
CA SER A 105 -9.36 -21.51 7.94
C SER A 105 -8.32 -20.39 7.90
N PRO A 106 -7.05 -20.69 8.12
CA PRO A 106 -5.97 -19.71 7.94
C PRO A 106 -5.94 -19.18 6.51
N LEU A 107 -5.74 -17.88 6.41
CA LEU A 107 -5.47 -17.19 5.14
C LEU A 107 -4.03 -16.68 5.14
N THR A 108 -3.40 -16.75 3.99
CA THR A 108 -2.08 -16.17 3.75
C THR A 108 -2.14 -15.29 2.51
N ARG A 109 -1.83 -14.01 2.68
CA ARG A 109 -1.83 -13.00 1.60
C ARG A 109 -0.43 -12.86 1.04
N HIS A 110 -0.30 -13.11 -0.27
CA HIS A 110 0.89 -12.79 -1.02
C HIS A 110 0.64 -11.49 -1.79
N ALA A 111 1.40 -10.47 -1.47
CA ALA A 111 1.33 -9.16 -2.07
C ALA A 111 2.62 -8.85 -2.84
N THR A 112 2.50 -8.24 -4.01
CA THR A 112 3.63 -7.73 -4.78
C THR A 112 3.31 -6.33 -5.24
N VAL A 113 4.03 -5.34 -4.73
CA VAL A 113 3.87 -3.95 -5.16
C VAL A 113 4.37 -3.80 -6.59
N TYR A 114 3.49 -3.38 -7.50
CA TYR A 114 3.81 -3.13 -8.90
C TYR A 114 4.29 -1.72 -9.14
N THR A 115 3.56 -0.74 -8.62
CA THR A 115 3.87 0.67 -8.82
C THR A 115 3.61 1.47 -7.57
N ILE A 116 4.45 2.48 -7.35
CA ILE A 116 4.27 3.55 -6.38
C ILE A 116 4.42 4.86 -7.15
N ASP A 117 3.33 5.60 -7.27
CA ASP A 117 3.27 6.93 -7.87
C ASP A 117 3.19 7.96 -6.75
N LEU A 118 4.29 8.66 -6.52
CA LEU A 118 4.47 9.59 -5.40
C LEU A 118 4.17 11.02 -5.83
N ASP A 119 3.17 11.63 -5.21
CA ASP A 119 2.92 13.06 -5.25
C ASP A 119 3.45 13.69 -3.95
N ALA A 120 4.69 14.17 -4.00
CA ALA A 120 5.36 14.75 -2.84
C ALA A 120 4.71 16.07 -2.40
N ALA A 121 4.14 16.87 -3.33
CA ALA A 121 3.49 18.13 -3.01
C ALA A 121 2.17 17.91 -2.27
N ALA A 122 1.39 16.92 -2.68
CA ALA A 122 0.15 16.53 -2.01
C ALA A 122 0.40 15.62 -0.78
N ARG A 123 1.62 15.17 -0.55
CA ARG A 123 1.99 14.21 0.50
C ARG A 123 1.16 12.92 0.43
N VAL A 124 0.95 12.42 -0.78
CA VAL A 124 0.25 11.15 -1.03
C VAL A 124 1.01 10.30 -2.03
N ALA A 125 0.80 8.99 -1.93
CA ALA A 125 1.24 8.03 -2.94
C ALA A 125 0.07 7.17 -3.40
N ARG A 126 0.02 6.88 -4.71
CA ARG A 126 -0.88 5.88 -5.29
C ARG A 126 -0.11 4.60 -5.49
N VAL A 127 -0.62 3.52 -4.93
CA VAL A 127 0.06 2.22 -4.95
C VAL A 127 -0.83 1.20 -5.64
N VAL A 128 -0.25 0.42 -6.55
CA VAL A 128 -0.91 -0.74 -7.15
C VAL A 128 -0.15 -1.99 -6.75
N THR A 129 -0.85 -2.92 -6.12
CA THR A 129 -0.30 -4.16 -5.58
C THR A 129 -1.07 -5.34 -6.14
N ALA A 130 -0.37 -6.36 -6.69
CA ALA A 130 -0.99 -7.65 -6.95
C ALA A 130 -1.28 -8.37 -5.64
N LEU A 131 -2.43 -9.04 -5.58
CA LEU A 131 -2.87 -9.79 -4.41
C LEU A 131 -3.23 -11.21 -4.79
N GLN A 132 -2.67 -12.17 -4.09
CA GLN A 132 -3.08 -13.56 -4.07
C GLN A 132 -3.36 -13.96 -2.62
N VAL A 133 -4.46 -14.64 -2.39
CA VAL A 133 -4.84 -15.13 -1.07
C VAL A 133 -4.96 -16.63 -1.12
N PHE A 134 -4.21 -17.30 -0.29
CA PHE A 134 -4.28 -18.75 -0.11
C PHE A 134 -5.08 -19.07 1.14
N ARG A 135 -5.90 -20.13 1.06
CA ARG A 135 -6.63 -20.68 2.18
C ARG A 135 -6.10 -22.07 2.48
N THR A 136 -5.83 -22.35 3.76
CA THR A 136 -5.48 -23.69 4.23
C THR A 136 -6.63 -24.26 5.02
N THR A 137 -7.23 -25.35 4.54
CA THR A 137 -8.37 -25.98 5.20
C THR A 137 -7.98 -26.55 6.56
N LEU A 138 -8.90 -26.50 7.54
CA LEU A 138 -8.67 -27.07 8.86
C LEU A 138 -8.59 -28.60 8.79
N ASP A 139 -9.41 -29.22 7.94
CA ASP A 139 -9.41 -30.65 7.73
C ASP A 139 -8.34 -31.05 6.71
N GLY A 140 -7.28 -31.72 7.20
CA GLY A 140 -6.22 -32.25 6.36
C GLY A 140 -5.18 -31.23 5.87
N GLY A 141 -5.35 -29.92 6.15
CA GLY A 141 -4.35 -28.88 5.87
C GLY A 141 -4.10 -28.63 4.38
N ALA A 142 -5.02 -28.95 3.49
CA ALA A 142 -4.87 -28.66 2.07
C ALA A 142 -4.88 -27.15 1.82
N THR A 143 -3.90 -26.63 1.05
CA THR A 143 -3.82 -25.22 0.69
C THR A 143 -4.26 -25.03 -0.75
N GLU A 144 -5.14 -24.05 -0.97
CA GLU A 144 -5.67 -23.69 -2.27
C GLU A 144 -5.55 -22.18 -2.51
N LEU A 145 -5.47 -21.79 -3.77
CA LEU A 145 -5.61 -20.39 -4.16
C LEU A 145 -7.07 -19.98 -4.01
N PHE A 146 -7.33 -19.08 -3.07
CA PHE A 146 -8.68 -18.68 -2.68
C PHE A 146 -9.18 -17.44 -3.41
N ALA A 147 -8.33 -16.42 -3.55
CA ALA A 147 -8.68 -15.17 -4.20
C ALA A 147 -7.48 -14.59 -4.96
N VAL A 148 -7.79 -13.92 -6.08
CA VAL A 148 -6.83 -13.16 -6.88
C VAL A 148 -7.42 -11.80 -7.19
N GLY A 149 -6.59 -10.76 -7.14
CA GLY A 149 -6.99 -9.40 -7.47
C GLY A 149 -5.85 -8.40 -7.37
N LYS A 150 -6.21 -7.15 -7.22
CA LYS A 150 -5.28 -6.04 -7.02
C LYS A 150 -5.80 -5.13 -5.92
N MET A 151 -4.90 -4.71 -5.05
CA MET A 151 -5.13 -3.58 -4.16
C MET A 151 -4.72 -2.30 -4.88
N ARG A 152 -5.56 -1.28 -4.80
CA ARG A 152 -5.29 0.09 -5.23
C ARG A 152 -5.40 0.96 -4.00
N ASP A 153 -4.25 1.39 -3.52
CA ASP A 153 -4.17 2.13 -2.27
C ASP A 153 -3.83 3.60 -2.53
N ILE A 154 -4.44 4.47 -1.73
CA ILE A 154 -3.96 5.84 -1.53
C ILE A 154 -3.31 5.86 -0.15
N VAL A 155 -2.05 6.19 -0.11
CA VAL A 155 -1.24 6.28 1.10
C VAL A 155 -0.97 7.74 1.42
N ARG A 156 -1.31 8.20 2.62
CA ARG A 156 -0.93 9.52 3.13
C ARG A 156 0.44 9.46 3.78
N LEU A 157 1.30 10.41 3.46
CA LEU A 157 2.61 10.57 4.08
C LEU A 157 2.47 11.50 5.28
N THR A 158 2.55 10.97 6.49
CA THR A 158 2.52 11.74 7.73
C THR A 158 3.92 11.86 8.33
N ASP A 159 4.09 12.68 9.34
CA ASP A 159 5.38 12.84 10.02
C ASP A 159 5.74 11.58 10.84
N ASP A 160 4.75 10.79 11.24
CA ASP A 160 4.91 9.51 11.94
C ASP A 160 5.04 8.31 10.98
N GLY A 161 5.12 8.57 9.66
CA GLY A 161 5.22 7.55 8.62
C GLY A 161 3.99 7.44 7.72
N PRO A 162 4.01 6.55 6.73
CA PRO A 162 2.90 6.38 5.80
C PRO A 162 1.69 5.69 6.47
N LYS A 163 0.46 6.13 6.09
CA LYS A 163 -0.81 5.57 6.54
C LYS A 163 -1.72 5.26 5.36
N LEU A 164 -2.47 4.17 5.42
CA LEU A 164 -3.51 3.85 4.44
C LEU A 164 -4.66 4.86 4.57
N LEU A 165 -4.92 5.62 3.51
CA LEU A 165 -6.03 6.56 3.44
C LEU A 165 -7.24 5.96 2.72
N ASP A 166 -7.00 5.24 1.63
CA ASP A 166 -8.02 4.53 0.87
C ASP A 166 -7.45 3.20 0.40
N ARG A 167 -8.25 2.14 0.46
CA ARG A 167 -7.92 0.83 -0.12
C ARG A 167 -9.10 0.30 -0.91
N ASN A 168 -8.91 0.15 -2.20
CA ASN A 168 -9.83 -0.61 -3.04
C ASN A 168 -9.20 -1.97 -3.41
N VAL A 169 -9.81 -3.05 -2.93
CA VAL A 169 -9.45 -4.41 -3.33
C VAL A 169 -10.35 -4.83 -4.49
N ARG A 170 -9.82 -4.71 -5.71
CA ARG A 170 -10.52 -5.15 -6.91
C ARG A 170 -10.18 -6.60 -7.19
N LEU A 171 -11.15 -7.47 -7.00
CA LEU A 171 -11.00 -8.90 -7.17
C LEU A 171 -11.27 -9.33 -8.61
N ASP A 172 -10.46 -10.27 -9.09
CA ASP A 172 -10.72 -11.05 -10.30
C ASP A 172 -11.56 -12.30 -9.95
N THR A 173 -11.39 -12.84 -8.73
CA THR A 173 -12.23 -13.89 -8.18
C THR A 173 -13.62 -13.36 -7.85
N ARG A 174 -14.68 -14.02 -8.35
CA ARG A 174 -16.07 -13.56 -8.23
C ARG A 174 -16.96 -14.45 -7.37
N MET A 175 -16.46 -15.60 -6.94
CA MET A 175 -17.24 -16.55 -6.13
C MET A 175 -16.38 -17.02 -4.96
N PHE A 176 -16.92 -16.86 -3.76
CA PHE A 176 -16.34 -17.39 -2.53
C PHE A 176 -17.30 -18.42 -1.94
N GLY A 177 -16.76 -19.37 -1.17
CA GLY A 177 -17.56 -20.30 -0.38
C GLY A 177 -18.37 -19.56 0.69
N PHE A 178 -19.30 -20.28 1.31
CA PHE A 178 -20.11 -19.74 2.40
C PHE A 178 -19.26 -19.46 3.64
N GLY A 179 -19.68 -18.45 4.42
CA GLY A 179 -19.14 -18.18 5.75
C GLY A 179 -17.86 -17.35 5.79
N TYR A 180 -17.44 -16.77 4.65
CA TYR A 180 -16.29 -15.91 4.58
C TYR A 180 -16.69 -14.43 4.67
N HIS A 181 -16.15 -13.71 5.67
CA HIS A 181 -16.45 -12.29 5.92
C HIS A 181 -15.22 -11.46 6.25
N ILE A 182 -14.01 -12.03 6.16
CA ILE A 182 -12.76 -11.32 6.48
C ILE A 182 -12.35 -10.45 5.27
N PRO A 183 -11.95 -9.19 5.46
CA PRO A 183 -11.40 -8.34 4.41
C PRO A 183 -10.12 -8.93 3.80
N PHE A 184 -9.85 -8.60 2.54
CA PHE A 184 -8.64 -9.01 1.83
C PHE A 184 -7.47 -8.07 2.06
#